data_ae552509c4b6b368e986770ec6f5c757
#
_entry.id   ae552509c4b6b368e986770ec6f5c757
#
_cell.length_a   1.000
_cell.length_b   1.000
_cell.length_c   1.000
_cell.angle_alpha   90.00
_cell.angle_beta   90.00
_cell.angle_gamma   90.00
#
_symmetry.space_group_name_H-M   'P 1'
#
loop_
_entity.id
_entity.type
_entity.pdbx_description
1 polymer ?
#
loop_
_entity_poly.entity_id
_entity_poly.type
_entity_poly.pdbx_seq_one_letter_code
_entity_poly.pdbx_strand_id
1 'polypeptide(L)'
;MYDVCVENIRGGAEVMKWLRDGMNYLSNGSIVSWTLPDGFIAFQVCDQSKSQSVEGMIGDVKVTLKYYVFADKPKITEHKNGISPNWVHSLDAYLLRMIVLGMPDNAPISTVHDQFCTNSYHIKELQDVARSAYKTIANREVAEKTCLEAFGIHRELPRAGNWTTDELDNTEFFIC
;
A
#
# COMPACT_ATOMS: atom_id res chain seq x y z
N MET A 1 -19.01 13.69 5.44
CA MET A 1 -18.47 12.86 4.34
C MET A 1 -17.71 11.64 4.87
N TYR A 2 -16.74 11.77 5.80
CA TYR A 2 -15.99 10.64 6.39
C TYR A 2 -16.91 9.61 7.06
N ASP A 3 -17.86 10.06 7.88
CA ASP A 3 -18.80 9.17 8.61
C ASP A 3 -19.65 8.34 7.66
N VAL A 4 -20.11 8.94 6.56
CA VAL A 4 -20.91 8.25 5.52
C VAL A 4 -20.08 7.16 4.83
N CYS A 5 -18.79 7.41 4.58
CA CYS A 5 -17.90 6.39 4.00
C CYS A 5 -17.69 5.23 4.98
N VAL A 6 -17.47 5.51 6.27
CA VAL A 6 -17.28 4.49 7.31
C VAL A 6 -18.52 3.61 7.47
N GLU A 7 -19.72 4.19 7.39
CA GLU A 7 -20.99 3.45 7.47
C GLU A 7 -21.20 2.51 6.28
N ASN A 8 -20.79 2.94 5.08
CA ASN A 8 -21.00 2.16 3.86
C ASN A 8 -19.88 1.15 3.56
N ILE A 9 -18.65 1.40 4.05
CA ILE A 9 -17.49 0.52 3.82
C ILE A 9 -16.96 0.03 5.18
N ARG A 10 -17.81 -0.65 5.95
CA ARG A 10 -17.50 -1.08 7.33
C ARG A 10 -16.24 -1.93 7.39
N GLY A 11 -16.10 -2.94 6.53
CA GLY A 11 -14.94 -3.83 6.52
C GLY A 11 -13.63 -3.07 6.26
N GLY A 12 -13.62 -2.15 5.31
CA GLY A 12 -12.46 -1.29 5.04
C GLY A 12 -12.11 -0.39 6.23
N ALA A 13 -13.12 0.20 6.86
CA ALA A 13 -12.93 1.05 8.03
C ALA A 13 -12.35 0.25 9.24
N GLU A 14 -12.80 -0.98 9.44
CA GLU A 14 -12.29 -1.88 10.49
C GLU A 14 -10.82 -2.24 10.23
N VAL A 15 -10.45 -2.57 8.99
CA VAL A 15 -9.05 -2.84 8.61
C VAL A 15 -8.17 -1.60 8.81
N MET A 16 -8.63 -0.43 8.36
CA MET A 16 -7.90 0.82 8.59
C MET A 16 -7.67 1.11 10.08
N LYS A 17 -8.69 0.94 10.89
CA LYS A 17 -8.58 1.09 12.35
C LYS A 17 -7.62 0.07 12.94
N TRP A 18 -7.73 -1.17 12.53
CA TRP A 18 -6.86 -2.26 12.98
C TRP A 18 -5.38 -1.97 12.67
N LEU A 19 -5.06 -1.52 11.44
CA LEU A 19 -3.71 -1.12 11.05
C LEU A 19 -3.18 0.05 11.91
N ARG A 20 -4.00 1.09 12.12
CA ARG A 20 -3.63 2.25 12.95
C ARG A 20 -3.40 1.87 14.41
N ASP A 21 -4.23 0.99 14.94
CA ASP A 21 -4.07 0.48 16.31
C ASP A 21 -2.82 -0.40 16.44
N GLY A 22 -2.44 -1.13 15.39
CA GLY A 22 -1.18 -1.87 15.31
C GLY A 22 0.05 -0.99 15.57
N MET A 23 0.03 0.24 15.07
CA MET A 23 1.12 1.19 15.28
C MET A 23 1.34 1.59 16.75
N ASN A 24 0.36 1.37 17.64
CA ASN A 24 0.54 1.61 19.08
C ASN A 24 1.49 0.61 19.75
N TYR A 25 1.63 -0.58 19.16
CA TYR A 25 2.49 -1.64 19.70
C TYR A 25 3.96 -1.46 19.31
N LEU A 26 4.23 -0.65 18.29
CA LEU A 26 5.58 -0.29 17.86
C LEU A 26 6.09 0.87 18.71
N SER A 27 6.42 0.59 19.97
CA SER A 27 6.71 1.60 20.99
C SER A 27 7.99 2.41 20.78
N ASN A 28 8.88 2.01 19.87
CA ASN A 28 10.22 2.59 19.74
C ASN A 28 10.53 3.25 18.40
N GLY A 29 9.51 3.49 17.55
CA GLY A 29 9.72 4.22 16.30
C GLY A 29 10.63 3.56 15.31
N SER A 30 10.67 2.26 15.35
CA SER A 30 11.38 1.47 14.38
C SER A 30 10.77 1.64 13.01
N ILE A 31 11.58 1.54 11.99
CA ILE A 31 11.11 1.40 10.61
C ILE A 31 10.12 0.25 10.56
N VAL A 32 8.93 0.53 10.06
CA VAL A 32 7.94 -0.52 9.80
C VAL A 32 8.21 -1.06 8.41
N SER A 33 8.37 -2.36 8.29
CA SER A 33 8.56 -3.02 7.00
C SER A 33 7.79 -4.32 6.94
N TRP A 34 7.38 -4.69 5.75
CA TRP A 34 6.75 -5.98 5.47
C TRP A 34 7.17 -6.48 4.10
N THR A 35 7.24 -7.79 3.95
CA THR A 35 7.63 -8.44 2.70
C THR A 35 6.38 -8.92 1.97
N LEU A 36 6.23 -8.52 0.73
CA LEU A 36 5.17 -8.99 -0.16
C LEU A 36 5.50 -10.40 -0.67
N PRO A 37 4.50 -11.17 -1.15
CA PRO A 37 4.73 -12.56 -1.56
C PRO A 37 5.77 -12.75 -2.67
N ASP A 38 6.02 -11.72 -3.48
CA ASP A 38 7.07 -11.70 -4.51
C ASP A 38 8.47 -11.35 -3.98
N GLY A 39 8.61 -11.17 -2.67
CA GLY A 39 9.87 -10.81 -2.02
C GLY A 39 10.18 -9.32 -1.99
N PHE A 40 9.31 -8.47 -2.54
CA PHE A 40 9.51 -7.03 -2.45
C PHE A 40 9.27 -6.56 -1.01
N ILE A 41 10.19 -5.75 -0.49
CA ILE A 41 10.11 -5.21 0.87
C ILE A 41 9.55 -3.78 0.81
N ALA A 42 8.40 -3.59 1.41
CA ALA A 42 7.82 -2.27 1.61
C ALA A 42 8.27 -1.68 2.94
N PHE A 43 8.57 -0.38 2.94
CA PHE A 43 9.04 0.35 4.12
C PHE A 43 8.12 1.52 4.42
N GLN A 44 7.96 1.77 5.71
CA GLN A 44 7.36 3.01 6.18
C GLN A 44 8.29 3.67 7.18
N VAL A 45 8.80 4.84 6.82
CA VAL A 45 9.67 5.67 7.65
C VAL A 45 9.01 7.03 7.82
N CYS A 46 8.77 7.44 9.05
CA CYS A 46 8.21 8.75 9.38
C CYS A 46 8.99 9.33 10.55
N ASP A 47 10.10 10.00 10.26
CA ASP A 47 10.93 10.61 11.27
C ASP A 47 10.49 12.05 11.54
N GLN A 48 10.70 12.51 12.78
CA GLN A 48 10.50 13.90 13.09
C GLN A 48 11.55 14.74 12.37
N SER A 49 11.12 15.84 11.75
CA SER A 49 12.00 16.84 11.18
C SER A 49 11.80 18.17 11.89
N LYS A 50 12.91 18.87 12.11
CA LYS A 50 12.90 20.25 12.62
C LYS A 50 13.37 21.16 11.52
N SER A 51 12.60 22.20 11.22
CA SER A 51 13.05 23.26 10.34
C SER A 51 14.08 24.11 11.06
N GLN A 52 15.22 24.29 10.44
CA GLN A 52 16.26 25.24 10.86
C GLN A 52 16.45 26.28 9.76
N SER A 53 16.85 27.46 10.14
CA SER A 53 17.16 28.53 9.20
C SER A 53 18.56 29.07 9.46
N VAL A 54 19.28 29.32 8.38
CA VAL A 54 20.57 30.04 8.39
C VAL A 54 20.38 31.31 7.59
N GLU A 55 20.77 32.42 8.21
CA GLU A 55 20.78 33.71 7.55
C GLU A 55 22.19 34.00 7.02
N GLY A 56 22.24 34.47 5.81
CA GLY A 56 23.49 34.84 5.13
C GLY A 56 23.31 36.06 4.25
N MET A 57 24.41 36.60 3.77
CA MET A 57 24.45 37.70 2.80
C MET A 57 25.00 37.21 1.47
N ILE A 58 24.31 37.54 0.39
CA ILE A 58 24.83 37.38 -0.99
C ILE A 58 24.94 38.78 -1.57
N GLY A 59 26.16 39.32 -1.60
CA GLY A 59 26.37 40.75 -1.80
C GLY A 59 25.68 41.54 -0.70
N ASP A 60 24.84 42.51 -1.06
CA ASP A 60 24.09 43.34 -0.12
C ASP A 60 22.69 42.79 0.20
N VAL A 61 22.36 41.62 -0.28
CA VAL A 61 21.03 40.99 -0.08
C VAL A 61 21.09 39.99 1.04
N LYS A 62 20.23 40.18 2.07
CA LYS A 62 20.04 39.21 3.15
C LYS A 62 19.21 38.03 2.63
N VAL A 63 19.76 36.83 2.74
CA VAL A 63 19.11 35.58 2.30
C VAL A 63 18.93 34.67 3.52
N THR A 64 17.73 34.12 3.65
CA THR A 64 17.41 33.11 4.67
C THR A 64 17.19 31.76 4.00
N LEU A 65 18.07 30.81 4.27
CA LEU A 65 17.94 29.41 3.80
C LEU A 65 17.26 28.59 4.91
N LYS A 66 16.15 27.93 4.55
CA LYS A 66 15.48 26.99 5.43
C LYS A 66 15.85 25.57 5.01
N TYR A 67 16.24 24.75 5.97
CA TYR A 67 16.51 23.33 5.76
C TYR A 67 15.90 22.50 6.87
N TYR A 68 15.69 21.21 6.60
CA TYR A 68 15.12 20.28 7.55
C TYR A 68 16.21 19.34 8.07
N VAL A 69 16.28 19.19 9.38
CA VAL A 69 17.15 18.23 10.06
C VAL A 69 16.24 17.13 10.59
N PHE A 70 16.49 15.89 10.16
CA PHE A 70 15.79 14.74 10.69
C PHE A 70 16.34 14.40 12.07
N ALA A 71 15.44 14.12 13.00
CA ALA A 71 15.77 13.63 14.33
C ALA A 71 15.53 12.13 14.34
N ASP A 72 16.40 11.38 15.03
CA ASP A 72 16.23 9.91 15.24
C ASP A 72 15.05 9.63 16.20
N LYS A 73 13.93 10.22 15.89
CA LYS A 73 12.67 10.02 16.64
C LYS A 73 11.52 9.88 15.68
N PRO A 74 10.72 8.83 15.81
CA PRO A 74 9.59 8.60 14.95
C PRO A 74 8.50 9.63 15.20
N LYS A 75 7.79 9.98 14.16
CA LYS A 75 6.56 10.77 14.22
C LYS A 75 5.36 9.84 14.20
N ILE A 76 5.02 9.31 15.36
CA ILE A 76 4.00 8.26 15.53
C ILE A 76 2.65 8.64 14.88
N THR A 77 2.27 9.92 14.93
CA THR A 77 1.02 10.38 14.30
C THR A 77 1.06 10.20 12.78
N GLU A 78 2.18 10.48 12.14
CA GLU A 78 2.34 10.28 10.70
C GLU A 78 2.38 8.79 10.34
N HIS A 79 3.07 7.98 11.15
CA HIS A 79 3.04 6.53 11.00
C HIS A 79 1.60 5.99 11.05
N LYS A 80 0.80 6.41 12.01
CA LYS A 80 -0.61 5.98 12.13
C LYS A 80 -1.47 6.41 10.94
N ASN A 81 -1.21 7.59 10.40
CA ASN A 81 -1.96 8.09 9.26
C ASN A 81 -1.50 7.46 7.94
N GLY A 82 -0.21 7.16 7.82
CA GLY A 82 0.41 6.61 6.61
C GLY A 82 0.28 5.09 6.47
N ILE A 83 0.12 4.33 7.56
CA ILE A 83 0.19 2.85 7.48
C ILE A 83 -0.88 2.24 6.57
N SER A 84 -2.13 2.72 6.67
CA SER A 84 -3.22 2.15 5.87
C SER A 84 -3.05 2.41 4.37
N PRO A 85 -2.82 3.65 3.90
CA PRO A 85 -2.58 3.89 2.49
C PRO A 85 -1.30 3.20 2.00
N ASN A 86 -0.21 3.19 2.76
CA ASN A 86 1.04 2.56 2.33
C ASN A 86 0.90 1.05 2.20
N TRP A 87 0.17 0.42 3.11
CA TRP A 87 -0.09 -1.01 3.04
C TRP A 87 -0.93 -1.35 1.80
N VAL A 88 -2.01 -0.61 1.54
CA VAL A 88 -2.86 -0.81 0.35
C VAL A 88 -2.05 -0.57 -0.93
N HIS A 89 -1.31 0.54 -1.02
CA HIS A 89 -0.49 0.84 -2.19
C HIS A 89 0.60 -0.22 -2.44
N SER A 90 1.12 -0.85 -1.40
CA SER A 90 2.07 -1.95 -1.56
C SER A 90 1.43 -3.18 -2.20
N LEU A 91 0.17 -3.47 -1.85
CA LEU A 91 -0.61 -4.54 -2.47
C LEU A 91 -0.97 -4.21 -3.92
N ASP A 92 -1.33 -2.97 -4.22
CA ASP A 92 -1.57 -2.51 -5.60
C ASP A 92 -0.31 -2.66 -6.45
N ALA A 93 0.84 -2.26 -5.91
CA ALA A 93 2.11 -2.44 -6.60
C ALA A 93 2.47 -3.92 -6.81
N TYR A 94 2.10 -4.79 -5.87
CA TYR A 94 2.24 -6.23 -6.03
C TYR A 94 1.32 -6.77 -7.12
N LEU A 95 0.05 -6.33 -7.15
CA LEU A 95 -0.90 -6.67 -8.21
C LEU A 95 -0.35 -6.30 -9.59
N LEU A 96 0.14 -5.07 -9.74
CA LEU A 96 0.72 -4.60 -10.99
C LEU A 96 1.87 -5.50 -11.45
N ARG A 97 2.80 -5.83 -10.54
CA ARG A 97 3.93 -6.72 -10.88
C ARG A 97 3.47 -8.13 -11.28
N MET A 98 2.50 -8.68 -10.56
CA MET A 98 1.93 -9.98 -10.90
C MET A 98 1.31 -10.00 -12.29
N ILE A 99 0.56 -8.95 -12.65
CA ILE A 99 -0.06 -8.84 -13.98
C ILE A 99 1.01 -8.72 -15.06
N VAL A 100 1.98 -7.84 -14.87
CA VAL A 100 3.06 -7.65 -15.86
C VAL A 100 3.89 -8.93 -16.06
N LEU A 101 4.26 -9.60 -14.97
CA LEU A 101 5.06 -10.83 -15.02
C LEU A 101 4.26 -12.06 -15.46
N GLY A 102 2.95 -12.02 -15.32
CA GLY A 102 2.06 -13.10 -15.77
C GLY A 102 1.73 -13.06 -17.26
N MET A 103 1.98 -11.94 -17.92
CA MET A 103 1.76 -11.85 -19.37
C MET A 103 2.81 -12.66 -20.15
N PRO A 104 2.45 -13.20 -21.33
CA PRO A 104 3.41 -13.85 -22.22
C PRO A 104 4.55 -12.91 -22.63
N ASP A 105 5.77 -13.41 -22.77
CA ASP A 105 6.98 -12.62 -23.11
C ASP A 105 6.84 -11.81 -24.41
N ASN A 106 6.02 -12.28 -25.35
CA ASN A 106 5.76 -11.62 -26.63
C ASN A 106 4.55 -10.67 -26.59
N ALA A 107 3.85 -10.55 -25.48
CA ALA A 107 2.71 -9.66 -25.33
C ALA A 107 3.18 -8.24 -24.96
N PRO A 108 2.91 -7.23 -25.79
CA PRO A 108 3.19 -5.86 -25.42
C PRO A 108 2.26 -5.46 -24.27
N ILE A 109 2.82 -4.95 -23.19
CA ILE A 109 2.05 -4.41 -22.06
C ILE A 109 2.54 -3.01 -21.71
N SER A 110 1.61 -2.13 -21.46
CA SER A 110 1.87 -0.79 -20.94
C SER A 110 0.97 -0.54 -19.74
N THR A 111 1.50 0.15 -18.75
CA THR A 111 0.76 0.46 -17.53
C THR A 111 0.76 1.95 -17.25
N VAL A 112 -0.39 2.49 -16.87
CA VAL A 112 -0.53 3.87 -16.39
C VAL A 112 -1.34 3.80 -15.09
N HIS A 113 -0.65 3.94 -13.95
CA HIS A 113 -1.24 3.70 -12.63
C HIS A 113 -1.85 2.28 -12.53
N ASP A 114 -3.16 2.20 -12.34
CA ASP A 114 -3.98 0.99 -12.24
C ASP A 114 -4.56 0.52 -13.59
N GLN A 115 -4.22 1.21 -14.68
CA GLN A 115 -4.67 0.86 -16.02
C GLN A 115 -3.63 0.00 -16.74
N PHE A 116 -4.10 -1.02 -17.43
CA PHE A 116 -3.29 -1.94 -18.22
C PHE A 116 -3.72 -1.87 -19.68
N CYS A 117 -2.76 -1.70 -20.57
CA CYS A 117 -2.99 -1.69 -22.00
C CYS A 117 -2.19 -2.80 -22.69
N THR A 118 -2.84 -3.52 -23.58
CA THR A 118 -2.21 -4.48 -24.48
C THR A 118 -2.86 -4.38 -25.85
N ASN A 119 -2.35 -5.11 -26.84
CA ASN A 119 -3.00 -5.19 -28.14
C ASN A 119 -4.26 -6.10 -28.05
N SER A 120 -5.14 -5.99 -29.05
CA SER A 120 -6.40 -6.75 -29.08
C SER A 120 -6.22 -8.26 -29.08
N TYR A 121 -5.07 -8.76 -29.54
CA TYR A 121 -4.76 -10.18 -29.59
C TYR A 121 -4.55 -10.79 -28.19
N HIS A 122 -4.02 -10.02 -27.25
CA HIS A 122 -3.69 -10.45 -25.90
C HIS A 122 -4.66 -9.96 -24.80
N ILE A 123 -5.82 -9.41 -25.18
CA ILE A 123 -6.80 -8.91 -24.19
C ILE A 123 -7.30 -10.03 -23.29
N LYS A 124 -7.56 -11.22 -23.85
CA LYS A 124 -8.06 -12.34 -23.05
C LYS A 124 -7.04 -12.82 -22.04
N GLU A 125 -5.78 -12.95 -22.46
CA GLU A 125 -4.67 -13.29 -21.57
C GLU A 125 -4.53 -12.26 -20.45
N LEU A 126 -4.62 -10.96 -20.77
CA LEU A 126 -4.57 -9.91 -19.77
C LEU A 126 -5.70 -10.05 -18.74
N GLN A 127 -6.93 -10.31 -19.18
CA GLN A 127 -8.07 -10.53 -18.29
C GLN A 127 -7.88 -11.75 -17.38
N ASP A 128 -7.40 -12.86 -17.93
CA ASP A 128 -7.19 -14.09 -17.17
C ASP A 128 -6.06 -13.93 -16.15
N VAL A 129 -4.95 -13.30 -16.53
CA VAL A 129 -3.82 -12.98 -15.64
C VAL A 129 -4.25 -12.02 -14.55
N ALA A 130 -4.96 -10.95 -14.88
CA ALA A 130 -5.44 -9.99 -13.89
C ALA A 130 -6.41 -10.64 -12.90
N ARG A 131 -7.33 -11.48 -13.36
CA ARG A 131 -8.26 -12.23 -12.50
C ARG A 131 -7.51 -13.13 -11.51
N SER A 132 -6.51 -13.86 -11.99
CA SER A 132 -5.66 -14.70 -11.15
C SER A 132 -4.88 -13.89 -10.11
N ALA A 133 -4.32 -12.74 -10.52
CA ALA A 133 -3.59 -11.85 -9.63
C ALA A 133 -4.49 -11.27 -8.53
N TYR A 134 -5.69 -10.83 -8.86
CA TYR A 134 -6.67 -10.36 -7.87
C TYR A 134 -7.08 -11.45 -6.88
N LYS A 135 -7.30 -12.69 -7.34
CA LYS A 135 -7.58 -13.83 -6.44
C LYS A 135 -6.46 -14.04 -5.42
N THR A 136 -5.21 -13.93 -5.89
CA THR A 136 -4.04 -14.08 -5.01
C THR A 136 -4.00 -13.00 -3.93
N ILE A 137 -4.23 -11.73 -4.29
CA ILE A 137 -4.21 -10.63 -3.34
C ILE A 137 -5.40 -10.68 -2.37
N ALA A 138 -6.56 -11.08 -2.85
CA ALA A 138 -7.76 -11.24 -2.03
C ALA A 138 -7.66 -12.40 -1.03
N ASN A 139 -6.61 -13.23 -1.13
CA ASN A 139 -6.36 -14.27 -0.15
C ASN A 139 -5.99 -13.67 1.21
N ARG A 140 -6.76 -14.05 2.22
CA ARG A 140 -6.57 -13.61 3.60
C ARG A 140 -5.16 -13.88 4.14
N GLU A 141 -4.53 -14.99 3.73
CA GLU A 141 -3.17 -15.35 4.15
C GLU A 141 -2.13 -14.29 3.76
N VAL A 142 -2.29 -13.64 2.61
CA VAL A 142 -1.40 -12.54 2.17
C VAL A 142 -1.51 -11.37 3.14
N ALA A 143 -2.73 -10.99 3.50
CA ALA A 143 -2.96 -9.92 4.46
C ALA A 143 -2.42 -10.27 5.86
N GLU A 144 -2.67 -11.48 6.33
CA GLU A 144 -2.20 -11.95 7.64
C GLU A 144 -0.67 -11.96 7.72
N LYS A 145 0.00 -12.50 6.71
CA LYS A 145 1.46 -12.56 6.66
C LYS A 145 2.09 -11.17 6.64
N THR A 146 1.65 -10.29 5.76
CA THR A 146 2.19 -8.93 5.66
C THR A 146 1.95 -8.12 6.92
N CYS A 147 0.79 -8.27 7.56
CA CYS A 147 0.49 -7.60 8.82
C CYS A 147 1.31 -8.14 9.98
N LEU A 148 1.54 -9.46 10.05
CA LEU A 148 2.37 -10.08 11.07
C LEU A 148 3.81 -9.57 11.00
N GLU A 149 4.37 -9.50 9.80
CA GLU A 149 5.72 -8.97 9.58
C GLU A 149 5.81 -7.49 9.95
N ALA A 150 4.81 -6.69 9.55
CA ALA A 150 4.79 -5.24 9.82
C ALA A 150 4.77 -4.92 11.31
N PHE A 151 4.02 -5.66 12.09
CA PHE A 151 3.81 -5.35 13.52
C PHE A 151 4.56 -6.27 14.47
N GLY A 152 5.13 -7.36 13.99
CA GLY A 152 5.84 -8.35 14.83
C GLY A 152 4.97 -9.02 15.89
N ILE A 153 3.67 -8.93 15.78
CA ILE A 153 2.69 -9.47 16.72
C ILE A 153 1.56 -10.17 15.98
N HIS A 154 1.12 -11.29 16.56
CA HIS A 154 -0.11 -11.94 16.12
C HIS A 154 -1.32 -11.14 16.58
N ARG A 155 -1.98 -10.49 15.63
CA ARG A 155 -3.28 -9.86 15.84
C ARG A 155 -4.24 -10.46 14.84
N GLU A 156 -5.37 -10.93 15.33
CA GLU A 156 -6.43 -11.39 14.43
C GLU A 156 -6.90 -10.24 13.54
N LEU A 157 -6.91 -10.48 12.24
CA LEU A 157 -7.49 -9.55 11.30
C LEU A 157 -8.99 -9.38 11.57
N PRO A 158 -9.56 -8.22 11.27
CA PRO A 158 -11.00 -8.02 11.29
C PRO A 158 -11.72 -9.13 10.51
N ARG A 159 -12.93 -9.43 10.95
CA ARG A 159 -13.72 -10.51 10.34
C ARG A 159 -13.93 -10.24 8.86
N ALA A 160 -13.60 -11.21 8.03
CA ALA A 160 -13.91 -11.15 6.60
C ALA A 160 -15.43 -11.15 6.40
N GLY A 161 -15.88 -10.48 5.33
CA GLY A 161 -17.26 -10.61 4.84
C GLY A 161 -17.53 -12.02 4.30
N ASN A 162 -18.68 -12.21 3.73
CA ASN A 162 -19.12 -13.48 3.12
C ASN A 162 -18.76 -13.60 1.63
N TRP A 163 -18.07 -12.62 1.07
CA TRP A 163 -17.57 -12.66 -0.31
C TRP A 163 -16.45 -13.69 -0.44
N THR A 164 -16.46 -14.43 -1.55
CA THR A 164 -15.42 -15.41 -1.88
C THR A 164 -14.75 -15.08 -3.21
N THR A 165 -13.51 -15.48 -3.36
CA THR A 165 -12.74 -15.25 -4.60
C THR A 165 -13.31 -16.02 -5.80
N ASP A 166 -14.12 -17.05 -5.55
CA ASP A 166 -14.79 -17.84 -6.61
C ASP A 166 -15.83 -17.02 -7.37
N GLU A 167 -16.38 -15.96 -6.74
CA GLU A 167 -17.29 -15.04 -7.40
C GLU A 167 -16.63 -14.29 -8.56
N LEU A 168 -15.31 -14.13 -8.54
CA LEU A 168 -14.55 -13.53 -9.63
C LEU A 168 -14.57 -14.37 -10.92
N ASP A 169 -14.74 -15.68 -10.82
CA ASP A 169 -14.81 -16.57 -11.99
C ASP A 169 -16.10 -16.40 -12.77
N ASN A 170 -17.15 -16.00 -12.08
CA ASN A 170 -18.48 -15.86 -12.64
C ASN A 170 -18.78 -14.45 -13.18
N THR A 171 -17.84 -13.51 -13.07
CA THR A 171 -18.03 -12.16 -13.58
C THR A 171 -17.65 -12.06 -15.05
N GLU A 172 -18.59 -11.65 -15.89
CA GLU A 172 -18.37 -11.43 -17.33
C GLU A 172 -17.47 -10.21 -17.57
N PHE A 173 -17.72 -9.12 -16.83
CA PHE A 173 -16.95 -7.88 -16.89
C PHE A 173 -16.17 -7.69 -15.59
N PHE A 174 -14.92 -8.14 -15.60
CA PHE A 174 -14.04 -8.02 -14.43
C PHE A 174 -13.14 -6.79 -14.52
N ILE A 175 -12.66 -6.46 -15.71
CA ILE A 175 -11.87 -5.28 -16.05
C ILE A 175 -12.46 -4.68 -17.31
N CYS A 176 -12.72 -3.38 -17.31
CA CYS A 176 -13.21 -2.60 -18.45
C CYS A 176 -12.07 -1.86 -19.12
#